data_1fcfb819c19dec018008cc675ebd2ebd
#
_entry.id   1fcfb819c19dec018008cc675ebd2ebd
#
_cell.length_a   1.000
_cell.length_b   1.000
_cell.length_c   1.000
_cell.angle_alpha   90.00
_cell.angle_beta   90.00
_cell.angle_gamma   90.00
#
_symmetry.space_group_name_H-M   'P 1'
#
loop_
_entity.id
_entity.type
_entity.pdbx_description
1 polymer ?
#
loop_
_entity_poly.entity_id
_entity_poly.type
_entity_poly.pdbx_seq_one_letter_code
_entity_poly.pdbx_strand_id
1 'polypeptide(L)'
;MVNKTLITAGDSIVVSVPAFSEYALNGLVEGAEIREVPANFETGQYDFSALVKAVDETTCLVWICNPNNPTGTYESVEDIRKLVAAIPKETLVIIDEAYIDFVTSVAVPTSRALLDEFPNVAIMRTFSKAYGLANYRVGYMMTPLELANYMQTIRLPYNLNTLSQVAAEAAFGDQEFVARTVSQNAEERAKWESLFDELGIHYYKSEANFIFFAAPDAEGLADAWLKSGYQVRRGQREGWLRLTIPMPQDGNVMRKILRDFMN
;
A
#
# COMPACT_ATOMS: atom_id res chain seq x y z
N MET A 1 11.58 -11.97 -0.41
CA MET A 1 12.95 -11.82 0.16
C MET A 1 12.90 -11.46 1.64
N VAL A 2 12.29 -10.35 2.05
CA VAL A 2 12.30 -9.90 3.46
C VAL A 2 11.91 -11.02 4.42
N ASN A 3 10.70 -11.56 4.29
CA ASN A 3 10.21 -12.62 5.17
C ASN A 3 11.17 -13.83 5.21
N LYS A 4 11.60 -14.29 4.03
CA LYS A 4 12.55 -15.41 3.93
C LYS A 4 13.91 -15.16 4.59
N THR A 5 14.31 -13.88 4.72
CA THR A 5 15.58 -13.50 5.34
C THR A 5 15.50 -13.48 6.86
N LEU A 6 14.34 -13.04 7.38
CA LEU A 6 14.21 -12.61 8.76
C LEU A 6 13.34 -13.53 9.61
N ILE A 7 12.44 -14.31 9.00
CA ILE A 7 11.54 -15.19 9.73
C ILE A 7 12.20 -16.54 9.98
N THR A 8 12.13 -16.98 11.22
CA THR A 8 12.50 -18.34 11.67
C THR A 8 11.32 -19.01 12.39
N ALA A 9 11.42 -20.31 12.65
CA ALA A 9 10.35 -21.05 13.31
C ALA A 9 10.08 -20.50 14.72
N GLY A 10 8.83 -20.15 14.99
CA GLY A 10 8.39 -19.55 16.24
C GLY A 10 8.28 -18.04 16.25
N ASP A 11 8.71 -17.37 15.17
CA ASP A 11 8.55 -15.93 15.02
C ASP A 11 7.11 -15.55 14.67
N SER A 12 6.74 -14.33 15.01
CA SER A 12 5.48 -13.71 14.62
C SER A 12 5.71 -12.44 13.78
N ILE A 13 4.71 -12.09 12.97
CA ILE A 13 4.64 -10.80 12.29
C ILE A 13 3.33 -10.10 12.63
N VAL A 14 3.37 -8.78 12.76
CA VAL A 14 2.20 -7.94 13.02
C VAL A 14 1.82 -7.19 11.76
N VAL A 15 0.53 -7.25 11.39
CA VAL A 15 -0.06 -6.56 10.23
C VAL A 15 -1.36 -5.91 10.61
N SER A 16 -1.63 -4.70 10.15
CA SER A 16 -2.98 -4.11 10.27
C SER A 16 -3.86 -4.61 9.13
N VAL A 17 -5.11 -4.96 9.40
CA VAL A 17 -6.06 -5.46 8.40
C VAL A 17 -7.26 -4.52 8.23
N PRO A 18 -7.79 -4.33 6.99
CA PRO A 18 -7.37 -5.00 5.76
C PRO A 18 -6.01 -4.50 5.25
N ALA A 19 -5.21 -5.41 4.71
CA ALA A 19 -3.86 -5.15 4.22
C ALA A 19 -3.61 -5.77 2.84
N PHE A 20 -2.44 -5.48 2.28
CA PHE A 20 -1.92 -6.22 1.13
C PHE A 20 -1.63 -7.67 1.54
N SER A 21 -2.35 -8.62 0.93
CA SER A 21 -2.35 -10.04 1.33
C SER A 21 -0.97 -10.70 1.38
N GLU A 22 -0.02 -10.20 0.57
CA GLU A 22 1.31 -10.79 0.48
C GLU A 22 2.14 -10.67 1.76
N TYR A 23 1.83 -9.72 2.65
CA TYR A 23 2.52 -9.64 3.93
C TYR A 23 2.23 -10.88 4.78
N ALA A 24 0.95 -11.20 4.98
CA ALA A 24 0.54 -12.37 5.74
C ALA A 24 0.85 -13.68 5.00
N LEU A 25 0.50 -13.79 3.71
CA LEU A 25 0.71 -15.02 2.93
C LEU A 25 2.18 -15.43 2.88
N ASN A 26 3.09 -14.48 2.61
CA ASN A 26 4.52 -14.79 2.63
C ASN A 26 5.06 -15.02 4.04
N GLY A 27 4.46 -14.46 5.09
CA GLY A 27 4.76 -14.79 6.48
C GLY A 27 4.41 -16.24 6.81
N LEU A 28 3.21 -16.67 6.44
CA LEU A 28 2.74 -18.06 6.61
C LEU A 28 3.61 -19.08 5.87
N VAL A 29 4.06 -18.74 4.65
CA VAL A 29 4.96 -19.63 3.87
C VAL A 29 6.28 -19.86 4.59
N GLU A 30 6.81 -18.88 5.30
CA GLU A 30 8.03 -19.00 6.10
C GLU A 30 7.76 -19.52 7.54
N GLY A 31 6.51 -19.80 7.89
CA GLY A 31 6.12 -20.40 9.16
C GLY A 31 5.88 -19.44 10.32
N ALA A 32 5.72 -18.13 10.03
CA ALA A 32 5.40 -17.15 11.05
C ALA A 32 3.95 -17.25 11.55
N GLU A 33 3.74 -16.92 12.82
CA GLU A 33 2.43 -16.55 13.36
C GLU A 33 2.04 -15.17 12.79
N ILE A 34 0.80 -15.05 12.29
CA ILE A 34 0.29 -13.77 11.79
C ILE A 34 -0.60 -13.14 12.84
N ARG A 35 -0.22 -11.98 13.36
CA ARG A 35 -1.01 -11.19 14.30
C ARG A 35 -1.69 -10.04 13.57
N GLU A 36 -2.97 -10.22 13.34
CA GLU A 36 -3.80 -9.24 12.64
C GLU A 36 -4.39 -8.23 13.62
N VAL A 37 -4.17 -6.93 13.35
CA VAL A 37 -4.73 -5.81 14.11
C VAL A 37 -5.72 -5.07 13.21
N PRO A 38 -7.02 -5.05 13.55
CA PRO A 38 -8.00 -4.33 12.74
C PRO A 38 -7.71 -2.83 12.69
N ALA A 39 -7.74 -2.25 11.50
CA ALA A 39 -7.77 -0.80 11.32
C ALA A 39 -9.11 -0.23 11.81
N ASN A 40 -9.13 1.06 12.09
CA ASN A 40 -10.37 1.74 12.46
C ASN A 40 -11.40 1.62 11.34
N PHE A 41 -12.60 1.12 11.68
CA PHE A 41 -13.63 0.84 10.70
C PHE A 41 -14.16 2.11 10.01
N GLU A 42 -14.27 3.22 10.74
CA GLU A 42 -14.87 4.46 10.25
C GLU A 42 -13.88 5.24 9.36
N THR A 43 -12.61 5.23 9.72
CA THR A 43 -11.60 6.07 9.05
C THR A 43 -10.66 5.28 8.13
N GLY A 44 -10.55 3.96 8.29
CA GLY A 44 -9.58 3.12 7.59
C GLY A 44 -8.13 3.29 8.06
N GLN A 45 -7.89 4.13 9.07
CA GLN A 45 -6.56 4.40 9.63
C GLN A 45 -6.11 3.32 10.60
N TYR A 46 -4.82 3.23 10.85
CA TYR A 46 -4.24 2.27 11.79
C TYR A 46 -4.59 2.60 13.24
N ASP A 47 -4.84 1.56 14.04
CA ASP A 47 -4.78 1.64 15.50
C ASP A 47 -3.35 1.39 15.97
N PHE A 48 -2.54 2.44 16.02
CA PHE A 48 -1.13 2.35 16.42
C PHE A 48 -0.96 1.79 17.85
N SER A 49 -1.90 2.09 18.76
CA SER A 49 -1.85 1.55 20.12
C SER A 49 -2.06 0.04 20.14
N ALA A 50 -3.00 -0.46 19.34
CA ALA A 50 -3.24 -1.88 19.21
C ALA A 50 -2.07 -2.59 18.50
N LEU A 51 -1.45 -1.96 17.49
CA LEU A 51 -0.25 -2.48 16.83
C LEU A 51 0.90 -2.68 17.82
N VAL A 52 1.20 -1.67 18.65
CA VAL A 52 2.23 -1.77 19.70
C VAL A 52 1.93 -2.90 20.68
N LYS A 53 0.68 -3.05 21.10
CA LYS A 53 0.28 -4.12 22.04
C LYS A 53 0.37 -5.52 21.46
N ALA A 54 0.30 -5.66 20.13
CA ALA A 54 0.42 -6.94 19.44
C ALA A 54 1.88 -7.41 19.31
N VAL A 55 2.85 -6.54 19.56
CA VAL A 55 4.28 -6.86 19.51
C VAL A 55 4.73 -7.47 20.84
N ASP A 56 5.45 -8.58 20.78
CA ASP A 56 6.12 -9.24 21.90
C ASP A 56 7.52 -9.75 21.50
N GLU A 57 8.16 -10.55 22.36
CA GLU A 57 9.49 -11.10 22.17
C GLU A 57 9.63 -12.05 20.95
N THR A 58 8.52 -12.57 20.43
CA THR A 58 8.51 -13.41 19.22
C THR A 58 8.33 -12.60 17.94
N THR A 59 8.00 -11.30 18.04
CA THR A 59 7.68 -10.48 16.87
C THR A 59 8.94 -10.02 16.17
N CYS A 60 9.20 -10.57 14.96
CA CYS A 60 10.34 -10.18 14.15
C CYS A 60 10.04 -9.03 13.18
N LEU A 61 8.78 -8.88 12.72
CA LEU A 61 8.37 -7.88 11.73
C LEU A 61 7.07 -7.19 12.09
N VAL A 62 7.00 -5.87 11.85
CA VAL A 62 5.76 -5.09 11.78
C VAL A 62 5.66 -4.48 10.38
N TRP A 63 4.54 -4.70 9.69
CA TRP A 63 4.29 -4.16 8.36
C TRP A 63 3.38 -2.93 8.44
N ILE A 64 3.85 -1.81 7.89
CA ILE A 64 3.10 -0.56 7.73
C ILE A 64 3.09 -0.20 6.23
N CYS A 65 1.94 -0.23 5.60
CA CYS A 65 1.78 0.24 4.22
C CYS A 65 1.27 1.68 4.24
N ASN A 66 2.02 2.61 3.67
CA ASN A 66 1.66 4.03 3.75
C ASN A 66 1.92 4.77 2.43
N PRO A 67 0.87 5.15 1.69
CA PRO A 67 -0.57 4.89 1.89
C PRO A 67 -0.94 3.41 1.90
N ASN A 68 -1.94 3.05 2.73
CA ASN A 68 -2.32 1.66 2.91
C ASN A 68 -3.07 1.09 1.70
N ASN A 69 -2.85 -0.16 1.40
CA ASN A 69 -3.63 -0.96 0.47
C ASN A 69 -4.40 -2.03 1.27
N PRO A 70 -5.75 -2.02 1.28
CA PRO A 70 -6.64 -1.41 0.27
C PRO A 70 -7.26 -0.06 0.65
N THR A 71 -7.11 0.45 1.88
CA THR A 71 -7.88 1.61 2.35
C THR A 71 -7.52 2.91 1.61
N GLY A 72 -6.27 3.04 1.13
CA GLY A 72 -5.76 4.26 0.51
C GLY A 72 -5.39 5.35 1.53
N THR A 73 -5.64 5.13 2.81
CA THR A 73 -5.37 6.08 3.89
C THR A 73 -3.89 6.34 4.05
N TYR A 74 -3.54 7.58 4.36
CA TYR A 74 -2.18 8.01 4.64
C TYR A 74 -2.04 8.35 6.12
N GLU A 75 -1.01 7.81 6.74
CA GLU A 75 -0.63 8.09 8.11
C GLU A 75 0.51 9.13 8.15
N SER A 76 0.48 10.04 9.13
CA SER A 76 1.53 11.03 9.25
C SER A 76 2.88 10.39 9.62
N VAL A 77 3.97 10.96 9.12
CA VAL A 77 5.33 10.51 9.48
C VAL A 77 5.56 10.59 10.99
N GLU A 78 4.92 11.55 11.66
CA GLU A 78 5.02 11.73 13.10
C GLU A 78 4.33 10.59 13.88
N ASP A 79 3.19 10.11 13.41
CA ASP A 79 2.51 8.99 14.07
C ASP A 79 3.24 7.67 13.82
N ILE A 80 3.80 7.48 12.61
CA ILE A 80 4.70 6.34 12.33
C ILE A 80 5.96 6.43 13.21
N ARG A 81 6.54 7.62 13.42
CA ARG A 81 7.69 7.82 14.34
C ARG A 81 7.37 7.37 15.75
N LYS A 82 6.19 7.75 16.27
CA LYS A 82 5.74 7.33 17.61
C LYS A 82 5.57 5.83 17.71
N LEU A 83 5.00 5.19 16.67
CA LEU A 83 4.89 3.73 16.60
C LEU A 83 6.28 3.09 16.67
N VAL A 84 7.21 3.50 15.80
CA VAL A 84 8.57 2.93 15.75
C VAL A 84 9.30 3.11 17.07
N ALA A 85 9.17 4.27 17.70
CA ALA A 85 9.78 4.55 19.00
C ALA A 85 9.25 3.66 20.14
N ALA A 86 8.02 3.16 20.01
CA ALA A 86 7.38 2.28 20.99
C ALA A 86 7.64 0.78 20.74
N ILE A 87 8.20 0.42 19.59
CA ILE A 87 8.52 -0.97 19.23
C ILE A 87 9.95 -1.32 19.63
N PRO A 88 10.22 -2.54 20.16
CA PRO A 88 11.57 -3.01 20.49
C PRO A 88 12.49 -2.93 19.27
N LYS A 89 13.78 -2.61 19.48
CA LYS A 89 14.76 -2.46 18.40
C LYS A 89 15.08 -3.77 17.67
N GLU A 90 14.79 -4.88 18.28
CA GLU A 90 14.93 -6.23 17.74
C GLU A 90 13.86 -6.55 16.69
N THR A 91 12.72 -5.85 16.76
CA THR A 91 11.62 -5.98 15.79
C THR A 91 11.81 -4.98 14.64
N LEU A 92 11.92 -5.47 13.41
CA LEU A 92 12.03 -4.60 12.23
C LEU A 92 10.65 -4.04 11.85
N VAL A 93 10.59 -2.73 11.67
CA VAL A 93 9.41 -2.04 11.11
C VAL A 93 9.63 -1.78 9.63
N ILE A 94 8.80 -2.39 8.79
CA ILE A 94 8.87 -2.19 7.34
C ILE A 94 7.77 -1.24 6.93
N ILE A 95 8.17 -0.11 6.34
CA ILE A 95 7.26 0.89 5.81
C ILE A 95 7.20 0.73 4.30
N ASP A 96 6.07 0.21 3.79
CA ASP A 96 5.85 0.04 2.35
C ASP A 96 5.25 1.32 1.77
N GLU A 97 6.07 2.10 1.10
CA GLU A 97 5.74 3.35 0.43
C GLU A 97 5.41 3.13 -1.07
N ALA A 98 4.79 2.01 -1.44
CA ALA A 98 4.48 1.71 -2.84
C ALA A 98 3.57 2.75 -3.52
N TYR A 99 2.81 3.53 -2.76
CA TYR A 99 1.88 4.54 -3.25
C TYR A 99 2.26 5.97 -2.85
N ILE A 100 3.42 6.17 -2.26
CA ILE A 100 3.83 7.45 -1.66
C ILE A 100 3.85 8.61 -2.66
N ASP A 101 4.17 8.34 -3.92
CA ASP A 101 4.23 9.36 -4.97
C ASP A 101 2.86 10.00 -5.27
N PHE A 102 1.74 9.34 -4.92
CA PHE A 102 0.38 9.84 -5.11
C PHE A 102 -0.13 10.72 -3.98
N VAL A 103 0.60 10.85 -2.88
CA VAL A 103 0.21 11.69 -1.74
C VAL A 103 0.32 13.15 -2.13
N THR A 104 -0.77 13.88 -1.98
CA THR A 104 -0.88 15.31 -2.34
C THR A 104 -1.26 16.20 -1.16
N SER A 105 -1.67 15.62 -0.04
CA SER A 105 -2.10 16.36 1.17
C SER A 105 -0.95 16.98 1.95
N VAL A 106 0.28 16.48 1.79
CA VAL A 106 1.47 16.99 2.49
C VAL A 106 2.64 17.15 1.53
N ALA A 107 3.52 18.12 1.81
CA ALA A 107 4.65 18.45 0.92
C ALA A 107 5.75 17.38 0.92
N VAL A 108 5.98 16.70 2.04
CA VAL A 108 7.02 15.66 2.18
C VAL A 108 6.40 14.44 2.87
N PRO A 109 5.74 13.55 2.12
CA PRO A 109 4.99 12.43 2.69
C PRO A 109 5.87 11.26 3.15
N THR A 110 7.12 11.19 2.71
CA THR A 110 8.00 10.03 2.92
C THR A 110 8.51 9.91 4.35
N SER A 111 8.58 8.68 4.84
CA SER A 111 9.18 8.33 6.13
C SER A 111 10.71 8.23 6.10
N ARG A 112 11.37 8.67 5.03
CA ARG A 112 12.82 8.50 4.83
C ARG A 112 13.68 9.00 6.00
N ALA A 113 13.26 10.07 6.68
CA ALA A 113 14.01 10.60 7.84
C ALA A 113 14.12 9.57 8.98
N LEU A 114 13.16 8.65 9.11
CA LEU A 114 13.17 7.62 10.16
C LEU A 114 14.32 6.62 10.02
N LEU A 115 14.90 6.47 8.83
CA LEU A 115 16.11 5.64 8.62
C LEU A 115 17.34 6.17 9.36
N ASP A 116 17.40 7.48 9.54
CA ASP A 116 18.51 8.13 10.24
C ASP A 116 18.28 8.15 11.77
N GLU A 117 17.03 7.98 12.20
CA GLU A 117 16.61 8.03 13.61
C GLU A 117 16.55 6.64 14.26
N PHE A 118 16.19 5.60 13.48
CA PHE A 118 15.91 4.27 14.02
C PHE A 118 16.66 3.16 13.27
N PRO A 119 17.42 2.31 14.00
CA PRO A 119 18.17 1.21 13.36
C PRO A 119 17.30 0.05 12.87
N ASN A 120 16.05 -0.02 13.31
CA ASN A 120 15.09 -1.07 13.01
C ASN A 120 13.98 -0.61 12.05
N VAL A 121 14.29 0.29 11.13
CA VAL A 121 13.36 0.74 10.07
C VAL A 121 13.90 0.32 8.71
N ALA A 122 13.00 -0.14 7.86
CA ALA A 122 13.24 -0.33 6.44
C ALA A 122 12.09 0.28 5.63
N ILE A 123 12.40 0.90 4.49
CA ILE A 123 11.39 1.53 3.62
C ILE A 123 11.45 0.86 2.25
N MET A 124 10.29 0.42 1.76
CA MET A 124 10.16 -0.19 0.43
C MET A 124 9.49 0.76 -0.54
N ARG A 125 9.97 0.79 -1.79
CA ARG A 125 9.40 1.54 -2.91
C ARG A 125 9.38 0.74 -4.18
N THR A 126 8.54 1.14 -5.12
CA THR A 126 8.35 0.44 -6.40
C THR A 126 8.25 1.40 -7.58
N PHE A 127 8.71 0.94 -8.72
CA PHE A 127 8.47 1.59 -10.02
C PHE A 127 7.15 1.11 -10.67
N SER A 128 6.42 0.20 -10.03
CA SER A 128 5.22 -0.42 -10.59
C SER A 128 3.98 0.49 -10.60
N LYS A 129 3.99 1.63 -9.90
CA LYS A 129 2.82 2.49 -9.68
C LYS A 129 2.96 3.81 -10.42
N ALA A 130 3.35 4.90 -9.79
CA ALA A 130 3.44 6.22 -10.40
C ALA A 130 4.37 6.27 -11.63
N TYR A 131 5.41 5.47 -11.64
CA TYR A 131 6.37 5.35 -12.75
C TYR A 131 5.87 4.49 -13.92
N GLY A 132 4.73 3.81 -13.81
CA GLY A 132 4.14 3.01 -14.90
C GLY A 132 4.87 1.70 -15.26
N LEU A 133 5.87 1.26 -14.49
CA LEU A 133 6.72 0.11 -14.83
C LEU A 133 6.31 -1.21 -14.16
N ALA A 134 5.00 -1.46 -14.00
CA ALA A 134 4.50 -2.65 -13.29
C ALA A 134 5.02 -3.97 -13.87
N ASN A 135 5.13 -4.08 -15.19
CA ASN A 135 5.61 -5.29 -15.87
C ASN A 135 7.13 -5.52 -15.75
N TYR A 136 7.90 -4.48 -15.46
CA TYR A 136 9.35 -4.58 -15.33
C TYR A 136 9.81 -5.17 -14.00
N ARG A 137 8.92 -5.31 -13.01
CA ARG A 137 9.18 -5.94 -11.70
C ARG A 137 10.34 -5.31 -10.94
N VAL A 138 10.42 -3.98 -10.92
CA VAL A 138 11.47 -3.21 -10.24
C VAL A 138 10.93 -2.52 -9.00
N GLY A 139 11.66 -2.61 -7.93
CA GLY A 139 11.50 -1.91 -6.68
C GLY A 139 12.82 -1.90 -5.91
N TYR A 140 12.85 -1.14 -4.84
CA TYR A 140 14.02 -1.05 -3.98
C TYR A 140 13.63 -0.93 -2.52
N MET A 141 14.57 -1.25 -1.66
CA MET A 141 14.45 -1.06 -0.22
C MET A 141 15.61 -0.20 0.28
N MET A 142 15.29 0.76 1.12
CA MET A 142 16.25 1.55 1.90
C MET A 142 16.25 0.99 3.32
N THR A 143 17.42 0.66 3.84
CA THR A 143 17.55 0.01 5.14
C THR A 143 18.96 0.18 5.67
N PRO A 144 19.22 0.00 6.98
CA PRO A 144 20.58 -0.01 7.52
C PRO A 144 21.51 -0.96 6.77
N LEU A 145 22.79 -0.60 6.66
CA LEU A 145 23.77 -1.31 5.84
C LEU A 145 23.92 -2.78 6.25
N GLU A 146 23.86 -3.07 7.54
CA GLU A 146 23.98 -4.43 8.06
C GLU A 146 22.86 -5.34 7.51
N LEU A 147 21.61 -4.87 7.59
CA LEU A 147 20.47 -5.60 7.05
C LEU A 147 20.55 -5.71 5.52
N ALA A 148 20.97 -4.64 4.82
CA ALA A 148 21.18 -4.68 3.38
C ALA A 148 22.19 -5.75 2.98
N ASN A 149 23.32 -5.84 3.67
CA ASN A 149 24.35 -6.86 3.44
C ASN A 149 23.82 -8.27 3.72
N TYR A 150 23.09 -8.45 4.81
CA TYR A 150 22.49 -9.73 5.14
C TYR A 150 21.50 -10.20 4.06
N MET A 151 20.66 -9.31 3.55
CA MET A 151 19.72 -9.62 2.47
C MET A 151 20.39 -9.96 1.14
N GLN A 152 21.60 -9.43 0.88
CA GLN A 152 22.36 -9.80 -0.33
C GLN A 152 22.77 -11.28 -0.32
N THR A 153 22.92 -11.91 0.86
CA THR A 153 23.37 -13.32 0.95
C THR A 153 22.33 -14.30 0.40
N ILE A 154 21.03 -13.94 0.47
CA ILE A 154 19.91 -14.77 -0.03
C ILE A 154 19.39 -14.30 -1.39
N ARG A 155 19.93 -13.21 -1.90
CA ARG A 155 19.51 -12.65 -3.18
C ARG A 155 19.81 -13.63 -4.31
N LEU A 156 18.79 -13.96 -5.10
CA LEU A 156 18.99 -14.82 -6.28
C LEU A 156 19.90 -14.11 -7.29
N PRO A 157 20.87 -14.80 -7.87
CA PRO A 157 21.63 -14.29 -9.00
C PRO A 157 20.69 -13.83 -10.12
N TYR A 158 21.00 -12.68 -10.71
CA TYR A 158 20.20 -12.11 -11.84
C TYR A 158 18.72 -11.87 -11.52
N ASN A 159 18.37 -11.66 -10.25
CA ASN A 159 16.97 -11.40 -9.82
C ASN A 159 16.34 -10.16 -10.47
N LEU A 160 17.16 -9.25 -11.02
CA LEU A 160 16.76 -8.08 -11.76
C LEU A 160 17.46 -8.08 -13.12
N ASN A 161 16.69 -8.17 -14.20
CA ASN A 161 17.22 -8.17 -15.55
C ASN A 161 17.69 -6.77 -15.99
N THR A 162 18.58 -6.70 -16.99
CA THR A 162 19.19 -5.45 -17.46
C THR A 162 18.16 -4.47 -18.03
N LEU A 163 17.14 -4.94 -18.78
CA LEU A 163 16.11 -4.07 -19.35
C LEU A 163 15.32 -3.37 -18.24
N SER A 164 15.01 -4.09 -17.17
CA SER A 164 14.32 -3.51 -16.00
C SER A 164 15.16 -2.45 -15.31
N GLN A 165 16.48 -2.65 -15.21
CA GLN A 165 17.39 -1.66 -14.60
C GLN A 165 17.46 -0.39 -15.45
N VAL A 166 17.67 -0.51 -16.75
CA VAL A 166 17.72 0.62 -17.68
C VAL A 166 16.38 1.39 -17.71
N ALA A 167 15.25 0.65 -17.73
CA ALA A 167 13.92 1.28 -17.71
C ALA A 167 13.68 2.03 -16.39
N ALA A 168 14.08 1.48 -15.25
CA ALA A 168 13.94 2.15 -13.96
C ALA A 168 14.81 3.40 -13.85
N GLU A 169 16.05 3.36 -14.33
CA GLU A 169 16.96 4.51 -14.37
C GLU A 169 16.37 5.64 -15.23
N ALA A 170 15.91 5.31 -16.43
CA ALA A 170 15.26 6.29 -17.32
C ALA A 170 13.99 6.89 -16.71
N ALA A 171 13.11 6.06 -16.13
CA ALA A 171 11.88 6.50 -15.51
C ALA A 171 12.14 7.36 -14.26
N PHE A 172 13.17 7.04 -13.46
CA PHE A 172 13.55 7.85 -12.30
C PHE A 172 14.01 9.26 -12.71
N GLY A 173 14.59 9.42 -13.89
CA GLY A 173 14.94 10.72 -14.46
C GLY A 173 13.74 11.52 -14.99
N ASP A 174 12.62 10.86 -15.33
CA ASP A 174 11.42 11.51 -15.92
C ASP A 174 10.41 11.92 -14.84
N GLN A 175 10.77 12.89 -14.03
CA GLN A 175 9.90 13.42 -12.97
C GLN A 175 8.70 14.20 -13.52
N GLU A 176 8.76 14.66 -14.76
CA GLU A 176 7.62 15.31 -15.41
C GLU A 176 6.50 14.31 -15.70
N PHE A 177 6.83 13.09 -16.15
CA PHE A 177 5.85 12.02 -16.30
C PHE A 177 5.18 11.66 -14.98
N VAL A 178 5.97 11.53 -13.90
CA VAL A 178 5.43 11.22 -12.56
C VAL A 178 4.49 12.34 -12.09
N ALA A 179 4.90 13.60 -12.21
CA ALA A 179 4.08 14.74 -11.80
C ALA A 179 2.75 14.80 -12.57
N ARG A 180 2.75 14.58 -13.89
CA ARG A 180 1.52 14.52 -14.70
C ARG A 180 0.62 13.35 -14.25
N THR A 181 1.19 12.18 -14.03
CA THR A 181 0.45 11.00 -13.56
C THR A 181 -0.21 11.25 -12.21
N VAL A 182 0.51 11.85 -11.28
CA VAL A 182 0.02 12.17 -9.93
C VAL A 182 -1.10 13.21 -9.98
N SER A 183 -0.90 14.32 -10.75
CA SER A 183 -1.91 15.38 -10.90
C SER A 183 -3.20 14.83 -11.52
N GLN A 184 -3.10 14.09 -12.62
CA GLN A 184 -4.26 13.47 -13.27
C GLN A 184 -4.99 12.50 -12.36
N ASN A 185 -4.24 11.70 -11.60
CA ASN A 185 -4.82 10.78 -10.61
C ASN A 185 -5.58 11.54 -9.52
N ALA A 186 -4.99 12.60 -8.96
CA ALA A 186 -5.63 13.40 -7.92
C ALA A 186 -6.94 14.07 -8.41
N GLU A 187 -6.92 14.63 -9.64
CA GLU A 187 -8.11 15.22 -10.25
C GLU A 187 -9.24 14.19 -10.46
N GLU A 188 -8.92 13.01 -10.98
CA GLU A 188 -9.91 11.95 -11.19
C GLU A 188 -10.40 11.34 -9.86
N ARG A 189 -9.51 11.19 -8.87
CA ARG A 189 -9.87 10.75 -7.52
C ARG A 189 -10.90 11.70 -6.88
N ALA A 190 -10.66 13.01 -6.97
CA ALA A 190 -11.59 14.00 -6.44
C ALA A 190 -13.01 13.92 -7.07
N LYS A 191 -13.11 13.58 -8.37
CA LYS A 191 -14.40 13.37 -9.03
C LYS A 191 -15.15 12.14 -8.50
N TRP A 192 -14.43 11.08 -8.14
CA TRP A 192 -15.00 9.90 -7.52
C TRP A 192 -15.44 10.17 -6.08
N GLU A 193 -14.62 10.85 -5.29
CA GLU A 193 -14.96 11.27 -3.92
C GLU A 193 -16.23 12.12 -3.92
N SER A 194 -16.31 13.13 -4.81
CA SER A 194 -17.51 13.96 -4.96
C SER A 194 -18.75 13.16 -5.34
N LEU A 195 -18.63 12.15 -6.20
CA LEU A 195 -19.74 11.28 -6.57
C LEU A 195 -20.18 10.39 -5.40
N PHE A 196 -19.23 9.86 -4.62
CA PHE A 196 -19.55 9.04 -3.45
C PHE A 196 -20.25 9.87 -2.37
N ASP A 197 -19.80 11.10 -2.16
CA ASP A 197 -20.48 12.06 -1.26
C ASP A 197 -21.93 12.35 -1.71
N GLU A 198 -22.13 12.60 -3.02
CA GLU A 198 -23.46 12.83 -3.61
C GLU A 198 -24.41 11.64 -3.43
N LEU A 199 -23.87 10.41 -3.59
CA LEU A 199 -24.66 9.18 -3.48
C LEU A 199 -24.75 8.63 -2.04
N GLY A 200 -24.11 9.26 -1.07
CA GLY A 200 -24.06 8.78 0.32
C GLY A 200 -23.30 7.46 0.48
N ILE A 201 -22.33 7.18 -0.40
CA ILE A 201 -21.51 5.97 -0.35
C ILE A 201 -20.35 6.20 0.61
N HIS A 202 -20.19 5.32 1.61
CA HIS A 202 -19.06 5.36 2.51
C HIS A 202 -17.79 4.92 1.80
N TYR A 203 -16.72 5.71 1.89
CA TYR A 203 -15.40 5.41 1.37
C TYR A 203 -14.32 5.94 2.32
N TYR A 204 -13.13 5.39 2.21
CA TYR A 204 -11.98 5.97 2.91
C TYR A 204 -11.28 7.00 2.03
N LYS A 205 -10.95 8.17 2.62
CA LYS A 205 -10.21 9.20 1.91
C LYS A 205 -8.84 8.69 1.51
N SER A 206 -8.62 8.60 0.20
CA SER A 206 -7.44 7.97 -0.35
C SER A 206 -6.36 8.97 -0.73
N GLU A 207 -5.10 8.60 -0.48
CA GLU A 207 -3.89 9.23 -1.01
C GLU A 207 -3.12 8.28 -1.94
N ALA A 208 -3.81 7.26 -2.48
CA ALA A 208 -3.27 6.29 -3.45
C ALA A 208 -3.90 6.47 -4.84
N ASN A 209 -3.57 5.58 -5.77
CA ASN A 209 -4.19 5.53 -7.09
C ASN A 209 -5.44 4.65 -7.15
N PHE A 210 -6.14 4.50 -6.05
CA PHE A 210 -7.40 3.77 -5.92
C PHE A 210 -8.23 4.35 -4.78
N ILE A 211 -9.54 4.00 -4.74
CA ILE A 211 -10.43 4.27 -3.61
C ILE A 211 -11.03 2.95 -3.15
N PHE A 212 -11.14 2.78 -1.84
CA PHE A 212 -11.80 1.65 -1.20
C PHE A 212 -13.11 2.14 -0.59
N PHE A 213 -14.23 1.55 -0.98
CA PHE A 213 -15.56 2.03 -0.66
C PHE A 213 -16.55 0.90 -0.42
N ALA A 214 -17.58 1.17 0.39
CA ALA A 214 -18.69 0.27 0.64
C ALA A 214 -19.73 0.42 -0.48
N ALA A 215 -20.13 -0.68 -1.10
CA ALA A 215 -21.21 -0.69 -2.07
C ALA A 215 -22.40 -1.48 -1.52
N PRO A 216 -23.65 -0.99 -1.65
CA PRO A 216 -24.84 -1.69 -1.15
C PRO A 216 -25.00 -3.10 -1.70
N ASP A 217 -24.63 -3.28 -2.97
CA ASP A 217 -24.50 -4.58 -3.66
C ASP A 217 -23.16 -4.59 -4.41
N ALA A 218 -22.10 -4.94 -3.68
CA ALA A 218 -20.73 -4.92 -4.21
C ALA A 218 -20.55 -5.90 -5.39
N GLU A 219 -21.16 -7.07 -5.31
CA GLU A 219 -21.05 -8.06 -6.38
C GLU A 219 -21.82 -7.64 -7.63
N GLY A 220 -23.07 -7.16 -7.49
CA GLY A 220 -23.88 -6.67 -8.61
C GLY A 220 -23.24 -5.47 -9.29
N LEU A 221 -22.70 -4.52 -8.54
CA LEU A 221 -22.01 -3.36 -9.09
C LEU A 221 -20.71 -3.76 -9.84
N ALA A 222 -19.90 -4.65 -9.24
CA ALA A 222 -18.69 -5.13 -9.89
C ALA A 222 -19.02 -5.90 -11.19
N ASP A 223 -20.12 -6.66 -11.22
CA ASP A 223 -20.59 -7.33 -12.43
C ASP A 223 -21.12 -6.36 -13.50
N ALA A 224 -21.79 -5.29 -13.10
CA ALA A 224 -22.24 -4.24 -14.02
C ALA A 224 -21.04 -3.55 -14.71
N TRP A 225 -20.00 -3.21 -13.96
CA TRP A 225 -18.75 -2.68 -14.52
C TRP A 225 -18.05 -3.72 -15.41
N LEU A 226 -17.96 -4.99 -14.98
CA LEU A 226 -17.29 -6.05 -15.74
C LEU A 226 -17.98 -6.29 -17.10
N LYS A 227 -19.33 -6.28 -17.16
CA LYS A 227 -20.08 -6.37 -18.42
C LYS A 227 -19.75 -5.25 -19.41
N SER A 228 -19.29 -4.12 -18.89
CA SER A 228 -18.86 -2.96 -19.69
C SER A 228 -17.34 -2.93 -19.93
N GLY A 229 -16.62 -4.00 -19.56
CA GLY A 229 -15.18 -4.14 -19.76
C GLY A 229 -14.30 -3.58 -18.63
N TYR A 230 -14.89 -3.17 -17.49
CA TYR A 230 -14.15 -2.61 -16.35
C TYR A 230 -14.11 -3.59 -15.19
N GLN A 231 -12.89 -3.93 -14.75
CA GLN A 231 -12.69 -4.81 -13.60
C GLN A 231 -12.27 -4.02 -12.36
N VAL A 232 -12.93 -4.27 -11.23
CA VAL A 232 -12.57 -3.74 -9.91
C VAL A 232 -12.12 -4.86 -8.99
N ARG A 233 -11.38 -4.53 -7.93
CA ARG A 233 -10.92 -5.52 -6.95
C ARG A 233 -12.02 -5.81 -5.94
N ARG A 234 -12.33 -7.10 -5.78
CA ARG A 234 -13.28 -7.66 -4.79
C ARG A 234 -12.53 -8.37 -3.67
N GLY A 235 -13.23 -8.78 -2.63
CA GLY A 235 -12.82 -9.78 -1.65
C GLY A 235 -11.79 -9.33 -0.60
N GLN A 236 -11.50 -8.02 -0.50
CA GLN A 236 -10.64 -7.49 0.57
C GLN A 236 -11.42 -7.18 1.86
N ARG A 237 -12.72 -6.99 1.73
CA ARG A 237 -13.72 -6.85 2.80
C ARG A 237 -15.09 -7.10 2.21
N GLU A 238 -15.95 -7.81 2.94
CA GLU A 238 -17.33 -8.06 2.52
C GLU A 238 -18.10 -6.73 2.32
N GLY A 239 -18.82 -6.62 1.20
CA GLY A 239 -19.56 -5.40 0.84
C GLY A 239 -18.69 -4.23 0.36
N TRP A 240 -17.38 -4.42 0.20
CA TRP A 240 -16.45 -3.37 -0.23
C TRP A 240 -15.78 -3.70 -1.56
N LEU A 241 -15.50 -2.64 -2.31
CA LEU A 241 -14.75 -2.70 -3.57
C LEU A 241 -13.56 -1.75 -3.54
N ARG A 242 -12.47 -2.13 -4.21
CA ARG A 242 -11.36 -1.23 -4.48
C ARG A 242 -11.35 -0.88 -5.96
N LEU A 243 -11.64 0.38 -6.26
CA LEU A 243 -11.59 0.98 -7.59
C LEU A 243 -10.21 1.58 -7.81
N THR A 244 -9.42 1.08 -8.75
CA THR A 244 -8.24 1.80 -9.26
C THR A 244 -8.72 3.00 -10.06
N ILE A 245 -8.16 4.19 -9.80
CA ILE A 245 -8.54 5.42 -10.48
C ILE A 245 -8.25 5.25 -11.99
N PRO A 246 -9.28 5.27 -12.84
CA PRO A 246 -9.13 5.06 -14.27
C PRO A 246 -8.69 6.33 -14.99
N MET A 247 -8.42 6.21 -16.30
CA MET A 247 -8.27 7.38 -17.16
C MET A 247 -9.58 8.18 -17.24
N PRO A 248 -9.54 9.50 -17.49
CA PRO A 248 -10.74 10.37 -17.45
C PRO A 248 -11.92 9.88 -18.30
N GLN A 249 -11.65 9.36 -19.51
CA GLN A 249 -12.69 8.85 -20.41
C GLN A 249 -13.39 7.61 -19.81
N ASP A 250 -12.63 6.68 -19.25
CA ASP A 250 -13.16 5.47 -18.61
C ASP A 250 -13.86 5.81 -17.29
N GLY A 251 -13.31 6.75 -16.54
CA GLY A 251 -13.92 7.28 -15.32
C GLY A 251 -15.32 7.85 -15.55
N ASN A 252 -15.53 8.57 -16.65
CA ASN A 252 -16.86 9.11 -17.00
C ASN A 252 -17.85 8.00 -17.26
N VAL A 253 -17.47 6.95 -17.99
CA VAL A 253 -18.33 5.79 -18.25
C VAL A 253 -18.66 5.04 -16.96
N MET A 254 -17.66 4.75 -16.16
CA MET A 254 -17.83 4.01 -14.90
C MET A 254 -18.68 4.76 -13.87
N ARG A 255 -18.51 6.10 -13.76
CA ARG A 255 -19.37 6.95 -12.89
C ARG A 255 -20.82 6.97 -13.35
N LYS A 256 -21.06 6.97 -14.68
CA LYS A 256 -22.43 6.85 -15.20
C LYS A 256 -23.05 5.48 -14.83
N ILE A 257 -22.32 4.39 -15.02
CA ILE A 257 -22.81 3.05 -14.63
C ILE A 257 -23.13 3.01 -13.14
N LEU A 258 -22.31 3.60 -12.28
CA LEU A 258 -22.57 3.66 -10.84
C LEU A 258 -23.88 4.42 -10.54
N ARG A 259 -24.09 5.60 -11.15
CA ARG A 259 -25.35 6.37 -10.99
C ARG A 259 -26.58 5.57 -11.44
N ASP A 260 -26.48 4.91 -12.61
CA ASP A 260 -27.57 4.10 -13.16
C ASP A 260 -27.87 2.86 -12.29
N PHE A 261 -26.85 2.32 -11.61
CA PHE A 261 -26.97 1.18 -10.69
C PHE A 261 -27.59 1.56 -9.35
N MET A 262 -27.37 2.78 -8.89
CA MET A 262 -27.89 3.29 -7.60
C MET A 262 -29.33 3.82 -7.68
N ASN A 263 -29.88 4.04 -8.89
CA ASN A 263 -31.27 4.47 -9.15
C ASN A 263 -32.19 3.28 -9.38
#